data_19561cd4c3baa2b996eb3a050bb1aca4
#
_entry.id   19561cd4c3baa2b996eb3a050bb1aca4
#
_cell.length_a   1.000
_cell.length_b   1.000
_cell.length_c   1.000
_cell.angle_alpha   90.00
_cell.angle_beta   90.00
_cell.angle_gamma   90.00
#
_symmetry.space_group_name_H-M   'P 1'
#
loop_
_entity.id
_entity.type
_entity.pdbx_description
1 polymer ?
#
loop_
_entity_poly.entity_id
_entity_poly.type
_entity_poly.pdbx_seq_one_letter_code
_entity_poly.pdbx_strand_id
1 'polypeptide(L)'
;MASVQRLVLDVLKPHQPNTLEFARAIAALGEGYQVDIRVLEVDEDTETLQVIIEGNRLDFEGISVAISENGASLHSIDEVSVVG
;
A
#
# COMPACT_ATOMS: atom_id res chain seq x y z
N MET A 1 -2.33 -23.61 1.57
CA MET A 1 -2.24 -22.40 2.40
C MET A 1 -2.98 -21.25 1.73
N ALA A 2 -3.65 -20.44 2.55
CA ALA A 2 -4.35 -19.28 2.01
C ALA A 2 -3.34 -18.23 1.53
N SER A 3 -3.64 -17.58 0.42
CA SER A 3 -2.80 -16.51 -0.10
C SER A 3 -3.61 -15.22 -0.23
N VAL A 4 -2.99 -14.12 0.14
CA VAL A 4 -3.60 -12.80 0.01
C VAL A 4 -3.38 -12.34 -1.43
N GLN A 5 -4.46 -11.99 -2.12
CA GLN A 5 -4.39 -11.61 -3.53
C GLN A 5 -4.80 -10.17 -3.79
N ARG A 6 -5.47 -9.54 -2.85
CA ARG A 6 -5.88 -8.15 -2.98
C ARG A 6 -5.97 -7.49 -1.62
N LEU A 7 -5.44 -6.30 -1.53
CA LEU A 7 -5.53 -5.46 -0.34
C LEU A 7 -5.95 -4.06 -0.75
N VAL A 8 -6.87 -3.48 0.01
CA VAL A 8 -7.20 -2.06 -0.10
C VAL A 8 -6.91 -1.45 1.26
N LEU A 9 -5.94 -0.55 1.29
CA LEU A 9 -5.41 0.02 2.52
C LEU A 9 -5.67 1.52 2.58
N ASP A 10 -5.98 2.00 3.78
CA ASP A 10 -6.05 3.42 4.07
C ASP A 10 -4.71 3.82 4.68
N VAL A 11 -3.99 4.72 4.01
CA VAL A 11 -2.63 5.08 4.38
C VAL A 11 -2.51 6.60 4.49
N LEU A 12 -1.87 7.05 5.55
CA LEU A 12 -1.52 8.45 5.73
C LEU A 12 -0.04 8.61 5.42
N LYS A 13 0.28 9.47 4.46
CA LYS A 13 1.63 9.61 3.94
C LYS A 13 2.07 11.09 4.01
N PRO A 14 3.31 11.37 4.43
CA PRO A 14 3.87 12.73 4.27
C PRO A 14 4.03 13.02 2.77
N HIS A 15 4.27 14.29 2.42
CA HIS A 15 4.39 14.66 1.02
C HIS A 15 5.60 14.02 0.33
N GLN A 16 6.63 13.67 1.07
CA GLN A 16 7.79 12.95 0.55
C GLN A 16 7.92 11.58 1.23
N PRO A 17 8.17 10.51 0.45
CA PRO A 17 8.29 10.47 -1.00
C PRO A 17 6.98 10.78 -1.70
N ASN A 18 7.04 11.16 -2.99
CA ASN A 18 5.81 11.43 -3.72
C ASN A 18 5.04 10.12 -4.00
N THR A 19 3.80 10.26 -4.44
CA THR A 19 2.91 9.11 -4.63
C THR A 19 3.47 8.10 -5.64
N LEU A 20 4.09 8.56 -6.71
CA LEU A 20 4.68 7.65 -7.70
C LEU A 20 5.81 6.83 -7.12
N GLU A 21 6.73 7.48 -6.40
CA GLU A 21 7.86 6.76 -5.78
C GLU A 21 7.37 5.82 -4.68
N PHE A 22 6.35 6.22 -3.95
CA PHE A 22 5.74 5.37 -2.94
C PHE A 22 5.14 4.10 -3.57
N ALA A 23 4.42 4.25 -4.69
CA ALA A 23 3.86 3.11 -5.41
C ALA A 23 4.96 2.18 -5.92
N ARG A 24 6.05 2.76 -6.46
CA ARG A 24 7.19 1.96 -6.94
C ARG A 24 7.84 1.16 -5.83
N ALA A 25 7.99 1.77 -4.65
CA ALA A 25 8.60 1.08 -3.50
C ALA A 25 7.78 -0.14 -3.09
N ILE A 26 6.45 -0.03 -3.12
CA ILE A 26 5.58 -1.15 -2.77
C ILE A 26 5.60 -2.21 -3.88
N ALA A 27 5.54 -1.78 -5.14
CA ALA A 27 5.54 -2.70 -6.28
C ALA A 27 6.84 -3.52 -6.36
N ALA A 28 7.95 -2.95 -5.90
CA ALA A 28 9.25 -3.62 -5.90
C ALA A 28 9.36 -4.76 -4.90
N LEU A 29 8.39 -4.91 -3.99
CA LEU A 29 8.45 -5.93 -2.94
C LEU A 29 8.23 -7.35 -3.47
N GLY A 30 7.55 -7.49 -4.59
CA GLY A 30 7.29 -8.81 -5.14
C GLY A 30 7.01 -8.75 -6.63
N GLU A 31 7.39 -9.82 -7.32
CA GLU A 31 7.14 -9.94 -8.75
C GLU A 31 5.63 -10.04 -8.99
N GLY A 32 5.14 -9.28 -9.96
CA GLY A 32 3.73 -9.29 -10.31
C GLY A 32 2.84 -8.47 -9.38
N TYR A 33 3.40 -7.73 -8.43
CA TYR A 33 2.61 -6.82 -7.62
C TYR A 33 2.12 -5.66 -8.48
N GLN A 34 0.82 -5.45 -8.50
CA GLN A 34 0.21 -4.29 -9.11
C GLN A 34 -0.24 -3.35 -8.01
N VAL A 35 0.17 -2.10 -8.09
CA VAL A 35 -0.14 -1.11 -7.07
C VAL A 35 -0.87 0.06 -7.72
N ASP A 36 -2.08 0.33 -7.24
CA ASP A 36 -2.87 1.47 -7.66
C ASP A 36 -3.08 2.36 -6.45
N ILE A 37 -2.78 3.64 -6.58
CA ILE A 37 -2.94 4.59 -5.48
C ILE A 37 -3.86 5.72 -5.92
N ARG A 38 -4.81 6.02 -5.05
CA ARG A 38 -5.71 7.14 -5.22
C ARG A 38 -5.49 8.10 -4.07
N VAL A 39 -5.20 9.36 -4.38
CA VAL A 39 -5.06 10.40 -3.35
C VAL A 39 -6.46 10.91 -3.05
N LEU A 40 -6.92 10.68 -1.82
CA LEU A 40 -8.26 11.05 -1.39
C LEU A 40 -8.32 12.46 -0.83
N GLU A 41 -7.25 12.88 -0.15
CA GLU A 41 -7.21 14.16 0.53
C GLU A 41 -5.75 14.62 0.65
N VAL A 42 -5.53 15.92 0.51
CA VAL A 42 -4.21 16.52 0.69
C VAL A 42 -4.33 17.59 1.76
N ASP A 43 -3.57 17.41 2.84
CA ASP A 43 -3.48 18.38 3.92
C ASP A 43 -2.14 19.09 3.87
N GLU A 44 -1.92 20.00 4.81
CA GLU A 44 -0.69 20.79 4.88
C GLU A 44 0.57 19.91 4.96
N ASP A 45 0.52 18.88 5.80
CA ASP A 45 1.69 18.04 6.06
C ASP A 45 1.59 16.63 5.52
N THR A 46 0.38 16.17 5.20
CA THR A 46 0.12 14.77 4.85
C THR A 46 -0.87 14.62 3.72
N GLU A 47 -0.92 13.39 3.20
CA GLU A 47 -1.88 12.98 2.18
C GLU A 47 -2.57 11.71 2.66
N THR A 48 -3.88 11.63 2.47
CA THR A 48 -4.64 10.40 2.72
C THR A 48 -4.77 9.65 1.42
N LEU A 49 -4.31 8.40 1.43
CA LEU A 49 -4.26 7.55 0.24
C LEU A 49 -5.13 6.32 0.39
N GLN A 50 -5.75 5.92 -0.72
CA GLN A 50 -6.26 4.57 -0.86
C GLN A 50 -5.25 3.80 -1.69
N VAL A 51 -4.66 2.76 -1.10
CA VAL A 51 -3.63 1.95 -1.76
C VAL A 51 -4.23 0.59 -2.06
N ILE A 52 -4.28 0.24 -3.33
CA ILE A 52 -4.83 -1.04 -3.80
C ILE A 52 -3.66 -1.86 -4.32
N ILE A 53 -3.47 -3.05 -3.75
CA ILE A 53 -2.37 -3.93 -4.14
C ILE A 53 -2.95 -5.26 -4.56
N GLU A 54 -2.54 -5.75 -5.73
CA GLU A 54 -2.98 -7.03 -6.25
C GLU A 54 -1.78 -7.88 -6.67
N GLY A 55 -1.91 -9.19 -6.50
CA GLY A 55 -0.87 -10.14 -6.85
C GLY A 55 -1.27 -11.54 -6.43
N ASN A 56 -0.46 -12.54 -6.78
CA ASN A 56 -0.77 -13.93 -6.47
C ASN A 56 -0.53 -14.28 -5.01
N ARG A 57 0.50 -13.68 -4.41
CA ARG A 57 0.85 -13.92 -3.01
C ARG A 57 1.41 -12.64 -2.44
N LEU A 58 0.56 -11.84 -1.85
CA LEU A 58 0.99 -10.59 -1.24
C LEU A 58 1.55 -10.86 0.15
N ASP A 59 2.72 -10.29 0.41
CA ASP A 59 3.35 -10.33 1.73
C ASP A 59 2.92 -9.10 2.51
N PHE A 60 1.87 -9.23 3.28
CA PHE A 60 1.32 -8.10 4.04
C PHE A 60 2.33 -7.51 5.01
N GLU A 61 3.11 -8.36 5.70
CA GLU A 61 4.11 -7.85 6.64
C GLU A 61 5.18 -7.02 5.92
N GLY A 62 5.66 -7.50 4.79
CA GLY A 62 6.64 -6.77 3.98
C GLY A 62 6.06 -5.45 3.48
N ILE A 63 4.79 -5.45 3.06
CA ILE A 63 4.10 -4.25 2.63
C ILE A 63 3.99 -3.25 3.78
N SER A 64 3.58 -3.72 4.96
CA SER A 64 3.45 -2.87 6.14
C SER A 64 4.78 -2.24 6.55
N VAL A 65 5.85 -3.02 6.51
CA VAL A 65 7.21 -2.52 6.81
C VAL A 65 7.62 -1.46 5.78
N ALA A 66 7.37 -1.70 4.50
CA ALA A 66 7.73 -0.74 3.45
C ALA A 66 6.97 0.58 3.60
N ILE A 67 5.69 0.51 3.95
CA ILE A 67 4.88 1.70 4.22
C ILE A 67 5.52 2.51 5.35
N SER A 68 5.87 1.85 6.45
CA SER A 68 6.48 2.48 7.60
C SER A 68 7.86 3.06 7.28
N GLU A 69 8.68 2.32 6.53
CA GLU A 69 10.03 2.77 6.15
C GLU A 69 10.01 3.98 5.22
N ASN A 70 8.92 4.18 4.50
CA ASN A 70 8.73 5.37 3.66
C ASN A 70 8.08 6.52 4.43
N GLY A 71 8.01 6.40 5.75
CA GLY A 71 7.50 7.47 6.61
C GLY A 71 5.98 7.58 6.67
N ALA A 72 5.28 6.63 6.08
CA ALA A 72 3.82 6.61 6.07
C ALA A 72 3.27 5.74 7.21
N SER A 73 1.97 5.84 7.45
CA SER A 73 1.27 5.07 8.48
C SER A 73 0.11 4.32 7.85
N LEU A 74 0.06 3.03 8.10
CA LEU A 74 -1.09 2.21 7.72
C LEU A 74 -2.20 2.45 8.74
N HIS A 75 -3.30 3.05 8.29
CA HIS A 75 -4.42 3.39 9.16
C HIS A 75 -5.40 2.23 9.30
N SER A 76 -5.80 1.62 8.18
CA SER A 76 -6.73 0.50 8.21
C SER A 76 -6.62 -0.37 6.97
N ILE A 77 -7.08 -1.61 7.10
CA ILE A 77 -7.29 -2.50 5.96
C ILE A 77 -8.77 -2.42 5.64
N ASP A 78 -9.10 -1.87 4.48
CA ASP A 78 -10.50 -1.60 4.11
C ASP A 78 -11.11 -2.73 3.28
N GLU A 79 -10.28 -3.49 2.58
CA GLU A 79 -10.73 -4.64 1.80
C GLU A 79 -9.60 -5.65 1.71
N VAL A 80 -9.93 -6.92 1.76
CA VAL A 80 -8.96 -7.99 1.59
C VAL A 80 -9.59 -9.13 0.80
N SER A 81 -8.81 -9.73 -0.11
CA SER A 81 -9.20 -10.93 -0.81
C SER A 81 -8.16 -12.01 -0.53
N VAL A 82 -8.61 -13.12 0.01
CA VAL A 82 -7.75 -14.26 0.39
C VAL A 82 -8.31 -15.50 -0.26
N VAL A 83 -7.44 -16.27 -0.89
CA VAL A 83 -7.81 -17.53 -1.55
C VAL A 83 -7.15 -18.67 -0.79
N GLY A 84 -7.97 -19.62 -0.38
CA GLY A 84 -7.51 -20.82 0.32
C GLY A 84 -6.99 -21.91 -0.59
#